data_d9575ca51314260eb29234150533cf41
#
_entry.id   d9575ca51314260eb29234150533cf41
#
_cell.length_a   1.000
_cell.length_b   1.000
_cell.length_c   1.000
_cell.angle_alpha   90.00
_cell.angle_beta   90.00
_cell.angle_gamma   90.00
#
_symmetry.space_group_name_H-M   'P 1'
#
loop_
_entity.id
_entity.type
_entity.pdbx_description
1 polymer ?
#
loop_
_entity_poly.entity_id
_entity_poly.type
_entity_poly.pdbx_seq_one_letter_code
_entity_poly.pdbx_strand_id
1 'polypeptide(L)'
;MDQLCIAAGRPGHAALIDCRSLDVRHIGLPAGLEVVVEFVAARSLVGTEYSDRVAQTARVEEIIGPLRDATEADLTRIDDDLLRRRARHVITENQRVLEFAAALEADERGELGRLMNESHRSLSEDFETSNPTMDAAVRRLREDPAVHGARITGGGFGGCVVALRSQSRRRRFWRSNSSSVIVPRSRSASHFSN
;
A
#
# COMPACT_ATOMS: atom_id res chain seq x y z
N MET A 1 -8.91 -4.99 -8.27
CA MET A 1 -8.88 -4.33 -6.94
C MET A 1 -9.26 -2.86 -7.01
N ASP A 2 -8.59 -2.02 -7.82
CA ASP A 2 -8.83 -0.57 -7.88
C ASP A 2 -10.29 -0.21 -8.20
N GLN A 3 -10.88 -0.89 -9.18
CA GLN A 3 -12.29 -0.69 -9.54
C GLN A 3 -13.24 -1.03 -8.38
N LEU A 4 -12.95 -2.10 -7.64
CA LEU A 4 -13.76 -2.48 -6.48
C LEU A 4 -13.60 -1.47 -5.33
N CYS A 5 -12.38 -0.96 -5.09
CA CYS A 5 -12.14 0.10 -4.11
C CYS A 5 -12.93 1.38 -4.43
N ILE A 6 -13.00 1.76 -5.71
CA ILE A 6 -13.75 2.94 -6.15
C ILE A 6 -15.27 2.70 -6.00
N ALA A 7 -15.76 1.53 -6.41
CA ALA A 7 -17.19 1.21 -6.39
C ALA A 7 -17.74 1.00 -4.98
N ALA A 8 -16.95 0.36 -4.10
CA ALA A 8 -17.37 -0.01 -2.75
C ALA A 8 -16.84 0.92 -1.65
N GLY A 9 -15.99 1.90 -1.97
CA GLY A 9 -15.39 2.80 -1.00
C GLY A 9 -16.43 3.64 -0.25
N ARG A 10 -16.20 3.89 1.04
CA ARG A 10 -17.04 4.76 1.89
C ARG A 10 -16.21 5.87 2.51
N PRO A 11 -16.68 7.13 2.51
CA PRO A 11 -15.99 8.22 3.18
C PRO A 11 -15.72 7.90 4.65
N GLY A 12 -14.51 8.19 5.12
CA GLY A 12 -14.10 7.95 6.50
C GLY A 12 -13.91 6.50 6.89
N HIS A 13 -13.81 5.57 5.91
CA HIS A 13 -13.59 4.15 6.15
C HIS A 13 -12.43 3.63 5.31
N ALA A 14 -11.71 2.67 5.86
CA ALA A 14 -10.87 1.76 5.10
C ALA A 14 -11.71 0.57 4.61
N ALA A 15 -11.37 0.04 3.42
CA ALA A 15 -11.99 -1.15 2.87
C ALA A 15 -11.03 -2.34 3.02
N LEU A 16 -11.38 -3.32 3.83
CA LEU A 16 -10.73 -4.63 3.84
C LEU A 16 -11.41 -5.50 2.79
N ILE A 17 -10.63 -5.93 1.80
CA ILE A 17 -11.13 -6.67 0.64
C ILE A 17 -10.52 -8.06 0.65
N ASP A 18 -11.38 -9.07 0.67
CA ASP A 18 -10.98 -10.42 0.36
C ASP A 18 -10.95 -10.62 -1.17
N CYS A 19 -9.75 -10.77 -1.75
CA CYS A 19 -9.59 -10.88 -3.20
C CYS A 19 -10.07 -12.22 -3.78
N ARG A 20 -10.39 -13.24 -2.95
CA ARG A 20 -10.92 -14.54 -3.39
C ARG A 20 -12.45 -14.52 -3.45
N SER A 21 -13.12 -14.07 -2.39
CA SER A 21 -14.59 -14.00 -2.33
C SER A 21 -15.15 -12.68 -2.87
N LEU A 22 -14.31 -11.64 -2.99
CA LEU A 22 -14.66 -10.26 -3.29
C LEU A 22 -15.50 -9.58 -2.20
N ASP A 23 -15.51 -10.15 -1.00
CA ASP A 23 -16.15 -9.53 0.16
C ASP A 23 -15.43 -8.25 0.56
N VAL A 24 -16.21 -7.23 0.92
CA VAL A 24 -15.71 -5.93 1.38
C VAL A 24 -16.23 -5.62 2.77
N ARG A 25 -15.32 -5.50 3.73
CA ARG A 25 -15.62 -5.01 5.08
C ARG A 25 -15.12 -3.58 5.25
N HIS A 26 -15.99 -2.69 5.70
CA HIS A 26 -15.65 -1.30 5.96
C HIS A 26 -15.27 -1.10 7.43
N ILE A 27 -14.11 -0.51 7.66
CA ILE A 27 -13.57 -0.23 8.98
C ILE A 27 -13.47 1.29 9.12
N GLY A 28 -14.14 1.85 10.14
CA GLY A 28 -14.12 3.29 10.38
C GLY A 28 -12.71 3.80 10.68
N LEU A 29 -12.33 4.91 10.08
CA LEU A 29 -11.09 5.58 10.45
C LEU A 29 -11.27 6.30 11.79
N PRO A 30 -10.40 6.07 12.78
CA PRO A 30 -10.45 6.75 14.05
C PRO A 30 -10.44 8.26 13.94
N ALA A 31 -11.18 8.95 14.81
CA ALA A 31 -11.23 10.41 14.83
C ALA A 31 -9.85 11.02 15.03
N GLY A 32 -9.50 12.00 14.19
CA GLY A 32 -8.20 12.65 14.25
C GLY A 32 -7.04 11.83 13.65
N LEU A 33 -7.33 10.70 13.01
CA LEU A 33 -6.39 10.01 12.16
C LEU A 33 -6.55 10.48 10.70
N GLU A 34 -5.44 10.73 10.03
CA GLU A 34 -5.39 11.21 8.64
C GLU A 34 -4.50 10.28 7.81
N VAL A 35 -4.99 9.94 6.62
CA VAL A 35 -4.20 9.24 5.61
C VAL A 35 -3.56 10.28 4.70
N VAL A 36 -2.24 10.28 4.64
CA VAL A 36 -1.45 11.15 3.75
C VAL A 36 -0.93 10.30 2.60
N VAL A 37 -1.14 10.77 1.38
CA VAL A 37 -0.59 10.14 0.18
C VAL A 37 0.32 11.15 -0.51
N GLU A 38 1.56 10.75 -0.78
CA GLU A 38 2.53 11.57 -1.47
C GLU A 38 3.04 10.86 -2.71
N PHE A 39 2.94 11.53 -3.86
CA PHE A 39 3.57 11.06 -5.09
C PHE A 39 5.07 11.34 -5.03
N VAL A 40 5.89 10.32 -5.24
CA VAL A 40 7.36 10.40 -5.09
C VAL A 40 8.06 10.36 -6.44
N ALA A 41 7.72 9.40 -7.28
CA ALA A 41 8.38 9.20 -8.57
C ALA A 41 7.45 8.54 -9.58
N ALA A 42 7.66 8.83 -10.85
CA ALA A 42 6.96 8.13 -11.90
C ALA A 42 7.29 6.62 -11.84
N ARG A 43 6.27 5.79 -11.99
CA ARG A 43 6.42 4.35 -12.04
C ARG A 43 6.79 3.93 -13.45
N SER A 44 7.87 3.18 -13.60
CA SER A 44 8.14 2.46 -14.84
C SER A 44 7.67 1.02 -14.65
N LEU A 45 6.59 0.64 -15.31
CA LEU A 45 6.14 -0.76 -15.39
C LEU A 45 6.70 -1.45 -16.65
N VAL A 46 7.46 -0.71 -17.45
CA VAL A 46 8.11 -1.20 -18.66
C VAL A 46 9.47 -1.79 -18.25
N GLY A 47 9.45 -2.89 -17.53
CA GLY A 47 10.66 -3.57 -17.09
C GLY A 47 10.35 -5.01 -16.65
N THR A 48 11.38 -5.80 -16.60
CA THR A 48 11.36 -7.20 -16.18
C THR A 48 11.01 -7.36 -14.69
N GLU A 49 11.25 -6.35 -13.85
CA GLU A 49 11.19 -6.45 -12.39
C GLU A 49 9.80 -6.85 -11.83
N TYR A 50 8.71 -6.28 -12.34
CA TYR A 50 7.37 -6.70 -11.91
C TYR A 50 7.04 -8.11 -12.40
N SER A 51 7.38 -8.43 -13.64
CA SER A 51 7.20 -9.76 -14.21
C SER A 51 8.01 -10.81 -13.45
N ASP A 52 9.22 -10.44 -13.01
CA ASP A 52 10.07 -11.32 -12.20
C ASP A 52 9.41 -11.64 -10.86
N ARG A 53 8.77 -10.67 -10.19
CA ARG A 53 8.03 -10.91 -8.93
C ARG A 53 6.86 -11.86 -9.15
N VAL A 54 6.11 -11.71 -10.24
CA VAL A 54 5.03 -12.63 -10.61
C VAL A 54 5.56 -14.04 -10.85
N ALA A 55 6.65 -14.17 -11.62
CA ALA A 55 7.28 -15.47 -11.87
C ALA A 55 7.84 -16.13 -10.60
N GLN A 56 8.49 -15.33 -9.73
CA GLN A 56 9.04 -15.83 -8.47
C GLN A 56 7.96 -16.33 -7.53
N THR A 57 6.84 -15.60 -7.39
CA THR A 57 5.71 -16.04 -6.55
C THR A 57 5.01 -17.27 -7.14
N ALA A 58 4.86 -17.36 -8.47
CA ALA A 58 4.32 -18.56 -9.10
C ALA A 58 5.19 -19.80 -8.83
N ARG A 59 6.51 -19.67 -8.91
CA ARG A 59 7.43 -20.77 -8.56
C ARG A 59 7.34 -21.18 -7.08
N VAL A 60 7.09 -20.23 -6.18
CA VAL A 60 6.83 -20.55 -4.77
C VAL A 60 5.57 -21.39 -4.64
N GLU A 61 4.49 -21.01 -5.34
CA GLU A 61 3.22 -21.75 -5.27
C GLU A 61 3.32 -23.17 -5.85
N GLU A 62 4.24 -23.41 -6.78
CA GLU A 62 4.56 -24.78 -7.25
C GLU A 62 5.17 -25.66 -6.14
N ILE A 63 5.86 -25.05 -5.17
CA ILE A 63 6.56 -25.78 -4.09
C ILE A 63 5.65 -26.00 -2.88
N ILE A 64 4.94 -24.95 -2.43
CA ILE A 64 4.21 -24.97 -1.17
C ILE A 64 2.69 -24.87 -1.32
N GLY A 65 2.18 -24.69 -2.53
CA GLY A 65 0.77 -24.41 -2.80
C GLY A 65 0.43 -22.91 -2.74
N PRO A 66 -0.87 -22.56 -2.81
CA PRO A 66 -1.29 -21.16 -2.87
C PRO A 66 -0.76 -20.36 -1.68
N LEU A 67 -0.02 -19.28 -1.95
CA LEU A 67 0.58 -18.40 -0.94
C LEU A 67 -0.43 -17.82 0.06
N ARG A 68 -1.66 -17.66 -0.35
CA ARG A 68 -2.74 -17.19 0.52
C ARG A 68 -3.03 -18.16 1.68
N ASP A 69 -2.88 -19.46 1.44
CA ASP A 69 -3.20 -20.51 2.40
C ASP A 69 -1.94 -21.00 3.15
N ALA A 70 -0.77 -20.51 2.76
CA ALA A 70 0.52 -20.87 3.33
C ALA A 70 0.78 -20.15 4.66
N THR A 71 1.60 -20.77 5.50
CA THR A 71 2.05 -20.28 6.80
C THR A 71 3.57 -20.11 6.84
N GLU A 72 4.11 -19.46 7.87
CA GLU A 72 5.56 -19.33 8.04
C GLU A 72 6.27 -20.70 8.19
N ALA A 73 5.58 -21.73 8.67
CA ALA A 73 6.14 -23.09 8.75
C ALA A 73 6.47 -23.65 7.36
N ASP A 74 5.71 -23.27 6.33
CA ASP A 74 5.92 -23.72 4.95
C ASP A 74 7.20 -23.15 4.33
N LEU A 75 7.75 -22.06 4.87
CA LEU A 75 9.01 -21.47 4.41
C LEU A 75 10.20 -22.43 4.50
N THR A 76 10.15 -23.39 5.40
CA THR A 76 11.18 -24.43 5.55
C THR A 76 11.27 -25.38 4.37
N ARG A 77 10.23 -25.44 3.53
CA ARG A 77 10.16 -26.30 2.33
C ARG A 77 10.76 -25.63 1.09
N ILE A 78 11.18 -24.37 1.21
CA ILE A 78 11.73 -23.59 0.10
C ILE A 78 13.25 -23.49 0.30
N ASP A 79 14.03 -24.20 -0.50
CA ASP A 79 15.50 -24.21 -0.39
C ASP A 79 16.15 -22.93 -0.94
N ASP A 80 15.57 -22.35 -1.98
CA ASP A 80 16.04 -21.10 -2.62
C ASP A 80 15.78 -19.90 -1.71
N ASP A 81 16.83 -19.22 -1.26
CA ASP A 81 16.75 -18.08 -0.35
C ASP A 81 15.99 -16.89 -0.95
N LEU A 82 16.11 -16.66 -2.25
CA LEU A 82 15.37 -15.60 -2.92
C LEU A 82 13.87 -15.89 -2.90
N LEU A 83 13.47 -17.09 -3.30
CA LEU A 83 12.05 -17.51 -3.30
C LEU A 83 11.50 -17.54 -1.88
N ARG A 84 12.28 -17.96 -0.90
CA ARG A 84 11.89 -17.96 0.52
C ARG A 84 11.61 -16.54 1.04
N ARG A 85 12.42 -15.54 0.65
CA ARG A 85 12.13 -14.13 1.00
C ARG A 85 10.84 -13.64 0.33
N ARG A 86 10.61 -13.95 -0.94
CA ARG A 86 9.34 -13.59 -1.63
C ARG A 86 8.13 -14.21 -0.94
N ALA A 87 8.21 -15.49 -0.61
CA ALA A 87 7.16 -16.20 0.14
C ALA A 87 6.92 -15.57 1.51
N ARG A 88 7.99 -15.30 2.28
CA ARG A 88 7.90 -14.64 3.60
C ARG A 88 7.14 -13.33 3.51
N HIS A 89 7.49 -12.48 2.53
CA HIS A 89 6.78 -11.22 2.34
C HIS A 89 5.27 -11.44 2.20
N VAL A 90 4.83 -12.29 1.26
CA VAL A 90 3.41 -12.48 0.98
C VAL A 90 2.68 -13.07 2.18
N ILE A 91 3.26 -14.11 2.82
CA ILE A 91 2.67 -14.79 3.98
C ILE A 91 2.51 -13.80 5.15
N THR A 92 3.58 -13.08 5.51
CA THR A 92 3.54 -12.15 6.63
C THR A 92 2.73 -10.89 6.34
N GLU A 93 2.65 -10.45 5.07
CA GLU A 93 1.81 -9.32 4.69
C GLU A 93 0.32 -9.65 4.77
N ASN A 94 -0.09 -10.87 4.40
CA ASN A 94 -1.47 -11.32 4.60
C ASN A 94 -1.89 -11.25 6.07
N GLN A 95 -1.01 -11.68 6.98
CA GLN A 95 -1.27 -11.59 8.43
C GLN A 95 -1.30 -10.13 8.89
N ARG A 96 -0.34 -9.30 8.43
CA ARG A 96 -0.26 -7.87 8.78
C ARG A 96 -1.51 -7.09 8.37
N VAL A 97 -2.13 -7.43 7.25
CA VAL A 97 -3.39 -6.79 6.81
C VAL A 97 -4.50 -7.03 7.82
N LEU A 98 -4.63 -8.25 8.36
CA LEU A 98 -5.64 -8.60 9.35
C LEU A 98 -5.37 -7.91 10.70
N GLU A 99 -4.11 -7.91 11.15
CA GLU A 99 -3.67 -7.22 12.36
C GLU A 99 -3.89 -5.70 12.24
N PHE A 100 -3.59 -5.12 11.07
CA PHE A 100 -3.84 -3.70 10.80
C PHE A 100 -5.33 -3.35 10.86
N ALA A 101 -6.18 -4.22 10.34
CA ALA A 101 -7.62 -4.06 10.41
C ALA A 101 -8.12 -4.06 11.87
N ALA A 102 -7.63 -5.00 12.70
CA ALA A 102 -7.96 -5.08 14.12
C ALA A 102 -7.43 -3.85 14.90
N ALA A 103 -6.19 -3.44 14.66
CA ALA A 103 -5.60 -2.26 15.29
C ALA A 103 -6.33 -0.96 14.90
N LEU A 104 -6.87 -0.90 13.66
CA LEU A 104 -7.67 0.24 13.20
C LEU A 104 -9.01 0.31 13.93
N GLU A 105 -9.68 -0.82 14.15
CA GLU A 105 -10.92 -0.91 14.92
C GLU A 105 -10.72 -0.53 16.40
N ALA A 106 -9.55 -0.87 16.96
CA ALA A 106 -9.20 -0.59 18.36
C ALA A 106 -8.59 0.82 18.58
N ASP A 107 -8.38 1.64 17.53
CA ASP A 107 -7.63 2.92 17.56
C ASP A 107 -6.22 2.80 18.16
N GLU A 108 -5.54 1.69 17.93
CA GLU A 108 -4.19 1.40 18.41
C GLU A 108 -3.12 2.03 17.50
N ARG A 109 -2.96 3.34 17.57
CA ARG A 109 -2.11 4.13 16.65
C ARG A 109 -0.65 3.71 16.63
N GLY A 110 -0.11 3.32 17.77
CA GLY A 110 1.26 2.80 17.87
C GLY A 110 1.41 1.50 17.07
N GLU A 111 0.44 0.61 17.17
CA GLU A 111 0.41 -0.65 16.44
C GLU A 111 0.22 -0.44 14.94
N LEU A 112 -0.69 0.44 14.53
CA LEU A 112 -0.84 0.84 13.14
C LEU A 112 0.48 1.33 12.54
N GLY A 113 1.21 2.16 13.29
CA GLY A 113 2.51 2.66 12.89
C GLY A 113 3.56 1.55 12.74
N ARG A 114 3.64 0.65 13.73
CA ARG A 114 4.54 -0.51 13.72
C ARG A 114 4.30 -1.39 12.49
N LEU A 115 3.05 -1.77 12.25
CA LEU A 115 2.66 -2.63 11.14
C LEU A 115 2.97 -2.00 9.77
N MET A 116 2.71 -0.69 9.59
CA MET A 116 3.09 0.02 8.36
C MET A 116 4.61 0.01 8.14
N ASN A 117 5.38 0.23 9.20
CA ASN A 117 6.83 0.28 9.12
C ASN A 117 7.43 -1.08 8.81
N GLU A 118 6.90 -2.15 9.38
CA GLU A 118 7.30 -3.52 9.09
C GLU A 118 6.92 -3.95 7.67
N SER A 119 5.72 -3.56 7.21
CA SER A 119 5.30 -3.77 5.84
C SER A 119 6.27 -3.10 4.84
N HIS A 120 6.67 -1.85 5.11
CA HIS A 120 7.65 -1.17 4.24
C HIS A 120 9.00 -1.88 4.24
N ARG A 121 9.49 -2.31 5.41
CA ARG A 121 10.74 -3.07 5.50
C ARG A 121 10.67 -4.36 4.68
N SER A 122 9.60 -5.12 4.81
CA SER A 122 9.42 -6.35 4.04
C SER A 122 9.29 -6.10 2.53
N LEU A 123 8.64 -4.99 2.11
CA LEU A 123 8.60 -4.57 0.72
C LEU A 123 10.00 -4.21 0.17
N SER A 124 10.86 -3.64 1.00
CA SER A 124 12.22 -3.26 0.62
C SER A 124 13.20 -4.44 0.65
N GLU A 125 13.17 -5.27 1.70
CA GLU A 125 14.17 -6.28 1.97
C GLU A 125 13.78 -7.67 1.44
N ASP A 126 12.51 -8.09 1.64
CA ASP A 126 12.04 -9.41 1.26
C ASP A 126 11.47 -9.45 -0.16
N PHE A 127 10.67 -8.45 -0.53
CA PHE A 127 10.03 -8.42 -1.85
C PHE A 127 10.82 -7.60 -2.88
N GLU A 128 11.67 -6.68 -2.41
CA GLU A 128 12.55 -5.83 -3.23
C GLU A 128 11.77 -5.04 -4.29
N THR A 129 10.67 -4.42 -3.88
CA THR A 129 9.83 -3.55 -4.72
C THR A 129 9.97 -2.08 -4.37
N SER A 130 10.78 -1.74 -3.36
CA SER A 130 11.18 -0.38 -3.05
C SER A 130 12.49 -0.02 -3.77
N ASN A 131 12.84 1.26 -3.74
CA ASN A 131 14.11 1.77 -4.23
C ASN A 131 14.58 2.93 -3.32
N PRO A 132 15.86 3.38 -3.45
CA PRO A 132 16.42 4.41 -2.57
C PRO A 132 15.61 5.70 -2.49
N THR A 133 14.96 6.11 -3.59
CA THR A 133 14.12 7.32 -3.62
C THR A 133 12.85 7.14 -2.80
N MET A 134 12.19 5.98 -2.92
CA MET A 134 11.00 5.64 -2.15
C MET A 134 11.34 5.47 -0.67
N ASP A 135 12.45 4.80 -0.35
CA ASP A 135 12.92 4.62 1.03
C ASP A 135 13.26 5.95 1.70
N ALA A 136 13.86 6.88 0.96
CA ALA A 136 14.14 8.23 1.46
C ALA A 136 12.84 9.00 1.75
N ALA A 137 11.83 8.90 0.89
CA ALA A 137 10.54 9.53 1.12
C ALA A 137 9.83 8.97 2.36
N VAL A 138 9.86 7.65 2.54
CA VAL A 138 9.30 7.00 3.74
C VAL A 138 10.04 7.44 5.00
N ARG A 139 11.38 7.47 5.00
CA ARG A 139 12.17 7.96 6.15
C ARG A 139 11.82 9.40 6.50
N ARG A 140 11.77 10.29 5.51
CA ARG A 140 11.40 11.70 5.70
C ARG A 140 10.01 11.88 6.31
N LEU A 141 9.02 11.10 5.88
CA LEU A 141 7.67 11.14 6.46
C LEU A 141 7.68 10.71 7.92
N ARG A 142 8.50 9.74 8.29
CA ARG A 142 8.63 9.23 9.67
C ARG A 142 9.34 10.21 10.62
N GLU A 143 10.04 11.22 10.10
CA GLU A 143 10.67 12.29 10.90
C GLU A 143 9.62 13.25 11.50
N ASP A 144 8.41 13.35 10.90
CA ASP A 144 7.31 14.13 11.48
C ASP A 144 6.73 13.37 12.71
N PRO A 145 6.82 13.93 13.91
CA PRO A 145 6.32 13.28 15.14
C PRO A 145 4.80 13.04 15.13
N ALA A 146 4.06 13.67 14.22
CA ALA A 146 2.65 13.40 14.04
C ALA A 146 2.39 12.14 13.20
N VAL A 147 3.39 11.61 12.50
CA VAL A 147 3.30 10.40 11.65
C VAL A 147 3.52 9.16 12.50
N HIS A 148 2.56 8.27 12.51
CA HIS A 148 2.63 6.98 13.21
C HIS A 148 3.44 5.95 12.43
N GLY A 149 3.25 5.90 11.11
CA GLY A 149 3.96 5.01 10.22
C GLY A 149 3.78 5.39 8.76
N ALA A 150 4.68 4.90 7.90
CA ALA A 150 4.66 5.17 6.48
C ALA A 150 5.22 3.98 5.68
N ARG A 151 4.68 3.78 4.47
CA ARG A 151 5.11 2.73 3.55
C ARG A 151 4.88 3.15 2.09
N ILE A 152 5.53 2.46 1.16
CA ILE A 152 5.15 2.54 -0.25
C ILE A 152 3.77 1.91 -0.47
N THR A 153 3.07 2.30 -1.53
CA THR A 153 1.77 1.75 -1.90
C THR A 153 1.72 1.33 -3.36
N GLY A 154 0.82 0.39 -3.68
CA GLY A 154 0.72 -0.24 -5.00
C GLY A 154 1.80 -1.29 -5.23
N GLY A 155 2.11 -1.60 -6.50
CA GLY A 155 3.05 -2.67 -6.87
C GLY A 155 4.54 -2.33 -6.71
N GLY A 156 4.91 -1.19 -6.15
CA GLY A 156 6.31 -0.78 -5.99
C GLY A 156 6.95 -0.16 -7.23
N PHE A 157 8.29 -0.13 -7.26
CA PHE A 157 9.14 0.41 -8.34
C PHE A 157 8.91 1.90 -8.67
N GLY A 158 8.34 2.67 -7.75
CA GLY A 158 7.93 4.07 -7.87
C GLY A 158 6.48 4.28 -7.40
N GLY A 159 5.87 5.38 -7.78
CA GLY A 159 4.50 5.74 -7.42
C GLY A 159 4.42 6.57 -6.14
N CYS A 160 3.55 6.16 -5.23
CA CYS A 160 3.24 6.91 -4.02
C CYS A 160 3.73 6.20 -2.74
N VAL A 161 3.94 7.00 -1.72
CA VAL A 161 4.02 6.56 -0.33
C VAL A 161 2.72 6.95 0.38
N VAL A 162 2.34 6.16 1.38
CA VAL A 162 1.20 6.42 2.25
C VAL A 162 1.68 6.47 3.69
N ALA A 163 1.16 7.43 4.45
CA ALA A 163 1.43 7.56 5.87
C ALA A 163 0.14 7.74 6.66
N LEU A 164 0.12 7.25 7.89
CA LEU A 164 -0.89 7.57 8.89
C LEU A 164 -0.36 8.63 9.84
N ARG A 165 -1.16 9.64 10.09
CA ARG A 165 -0.74 10.77 10.90
C ARG A 165 -1.87 11.27 11.77
N SER A 166 -1.53 11.80 12.95
CA SER A 166 -2.47 12.55 13.78
C SER A 166 -2.79 13.90 13.16
N GLN A 167 -4.07 14.27 13.10
CA GLN A 167 -4.46 15.61 12.69
C GLN A 167 -3.90 16.64 13.68
N SER A 168 -3.11 17.60 13.18
CA SER A 168 -2.70 18.73 14.00
C SER A 168 -3.90 19.66 14.24
N ARG A 169 -4.13 20.08 15.49
CA ARG A 169 -5.19 21.07 15.85
C ARG A 169 -5.07 22.38 15.06
N ARG A 170 -3.95 22.66 14.42
CA ARG A 170 -3.66 23.90 13.68
C ARG A 170 -4.21 23.95 12.25
N ARG A 171 -4.72 22.85 11.66
CA ARG A 171 -5.19 22.82 10.26
C ARG A 171 -6.67 23.14 10.05
N ARG A 172 -7.39 23.73 11.00
CA ARG A 172 -8.72 24.30 10.71
C ARG A 172 -8.69 25.49 9.72
N PHE A 173 -7.52 26.08 9.48
CA PHE A 173 -7.37 27.31 8.68
C PHE A 173 -7.14 27.07 7.17
N TRP A 174 -6.82 25.84 6.73
CA TRP A 174 -6.45 25.59 5.32
C TRP A 174 -7.52 24.89 4.47
N ARG A 175 -8.68 24.58 5.04
CA ARG A 175 -9.80 23.99 4.27
C ARG A 175 -10.57 24.97 3.40
N SER A 176 -10.30 26.27 3.48
CA SER A 176 -11.08 27.27 2.72
C SER A 176 -10.50 27.68 1.35
N ASN A 177 -9.32 27.16 0.94
CA ASN A 177 -8.67 27.67 -0.28
C ASN A 177 -8.12 26.62 -1.25
N SER A 178 -8.51 25.35 -1.17
CA SER A 178 -8.12 24.35 -2.20
C SER A 178 -9.34 23.74 -2.89
N SER A 179 -10.19 24.60 -3.46
CA SER A 179 -11.11 24.23 -4.52
C SER A 179 -10.48 24.61 -5.85
N SER A 180 -9.54 23.86 -6.33
CA SER A 180 -9.14 23.86 -7.75
C SER A 180 -8.32 22.61 -8.06
N VAL A 181 -9.02 21.50 -8.22
CA VAL A 181 -8.54 20.46 -9.10
C VAL A 181 -8.67 21.00 -10.51
N ILE A 182 -7.58 21.50 -11.08
CA ILE A 182 -7.54 21.87 -12.49
C ILE A 182 -7.50 20.57 -13.27
N VAL A 183 -8.65 20.13 -13.74
CA VAL A 183 -8.75 19.10 -14.79
C VAL A 183 -8.43 19.82 -16.10
N PRO A 184 -7.39 19.48 -16.85
CA PRO A 184 -7.16 20.05 -18.16
C PRO A 184 -8.33 19.66 -19.07
N ARG A 185 -9.11 20.62 -19.52
CA ARG A 185 -10.09 20.42 -20.58
C ARG A 185 -9.38 19.96 -21.84
N SER A 186 -9.69 18.78 -22.32
CA SER A 186 -9.34 18.34 -23.66
C SER A 186 -9.95 19.32 -24.66
N ARG A 187 -9.11 19.97 -25.47
CA ARG A 187 -9.56 20.75 -26.62
C ARG A 187 -10.21 19.79 -27.61
N SER A 188 -11.49 19.95 -27.82
CA SER A 188 -12.19 19.38 -28.96
C SER A 188 -11.64 19.99 -30.24
N ALA A 189 -11.00 19.18 -31.07
CA ALA A 189 -10.70 19.52 -32.44
C ALA A 189 -11.99 19.36 -33.27
N SER A 190 -12.68 20.46 -33.49
CA SER A 190 -13.61 20.61 -34.60
C SER A 190 -12.87 21.27 -35.75
N HIS A 191 -12.84 20.63 -36.88
CA HIS A 191 -12.83 21.12 -38.25
C HIS A 191 -12.04 20.18 -39.15
N PHE A 192 -12.75 19.35 -39.83
CA PHE A 192 -12.46 19.03 -41.23
C PHE A 192 -13.77 19.02 -41.99
N SER A 193 -14.01 20.14 -42.68
CA SER A 193 -14.87 20.17 -43.88
C SER A 193 -13.94 20.33 -45.08
N ASN A 194 -14.09 19.47 -46.00
CA ASN A 194 -13.95 19.33 -47.44
C ASN A 194 -13.16 18.12 -47.86
#